data_2d5a3760c9d8c4435d8a417b9adc631a
#
_entry.id   2d5a3760c9d8c4435d8a417b9adc631a
#
_cell.length_a   1.000
_cell.length_b   1.000
_cell.length_c   1.000
_cell.angle_alpha   90.00
_cell.angle_beta   90.00
_cell.angle_gamma   90.00
#
_symmetry.space_group_name_H-M   'P 1'
#
loop_
_entity.id
_entity.type
_entity.pdbx_description
1 polymer ?
#
loop_
_entity_poly.entity_id
_entity_poly.type
_entity_poly.pdbx_seq_one_letter_code
_entity_poly.pdbx_strand_id
1 'polypeptide(L)'
;VVRLGERLGKPVVATGDVHFLNPEDEIYRHILLATKGFDDCDKPNPLYFRTTDEMLEEFSYLGPEKAYEVVVCNPNSIADMCETLRPVPHNLFAPSIENSVEDLKSLVYGKMHRLYGENPPELITKRVETELGDIIRCHYDVIYMSAQKLVQNSLEHGYLVGSRGSVGSSIVAYMAGITEVNSFPPHYRCPNPDCKFTTFDVPKGYGCGADLPDAVCPKCGTAFDKDGFDIPFETFLGFGGDKVPDIDLNFSGEYQAKAHAYCVEMFGKSHVFRAGTIGTVAEKTAFGYVKKYLSERGRTVSRAEENRLASGCVGVRRTTGQHPGGLVVIPQENEIWDFCPVQHPADDPSADTITTHFEYHSMEENLLKLDMLGH
;
A
#
# COMPACT_ATOMS: atom_id res chain seq x y z
N VAL A 1 -29.85 -32.05 6.60
CA VAL A 1 -28.69 -31.92 5.67
C VAL A 1 -28.21 -33.31 5.24
N VAL A 2 -27.85 -34.24 6.17
CA VAL A 2 -27.28 -35.57 5.84
C VAL A 2 -28.17 -36.32 4.86
N ARG A 3 -29.48 -36.53 5.19
CA ARG A 3 -30.45 -37.21 4.28
C ARG A 3 -30.59 -36.56 2.89
N LEU A 4 -30.40 -35.24 2.82
CA LEU A 4 -30.44 -34.53 1.54
C LEU A 4 -29.17 -34.81 0.71
N GLY A 5 -28.00 -34.80 1.37
CA GLY A 5 -26.73 -35.18 0.75
C GLY A 5 -26.76 -36.59 0.17
N GLU A 6 -27.20 -37.54 0.98
CA GLU A 6 -27.36 -38.93 0.56
C GLU A 6 -28.29 -39.08 -0.67
N ARG A 7 -29.46 -38.40 -0.65
CA ARG A 7 -30.41 -38.41 -1.78
C ARG A 7 -29.81 -37.79 -3.05
N LEU A 8 -28.94 -36.78 -2.93
CA LEU A 8 -28.33 -36.08 -4.05
C LEU A 8 -26.96 -36.65 -4.43
N GLY A 9 -26.45 -37.67 -3.73
CA GLY A 9 -25.11 -38.21 -3.93
C GLY A 9 -24.00 -37.19 -3.72
N LYS A 10 -24.15 -36.25 -2.75
CA LYS A 10 -23.20 -35.23 -2.42
C LYS A 10 -22.58 -35.46 -1.04
N PRO A 11 -21.25 -35.30 -0.89
CA PRO A 11 -20.62 -35.43 0.39
C PRO A 11 -21.16 -34.35 1.35
N VAL A 12 -21.35 -34.72 2.60
CA VAL A 12 -21.71 -33.81 3.70
C VAL A 12 -20.57 -33.74 4.67
N VAL A 13 -20.21 -32.52 5.09
CA VAL A 13 -19.14 -32.27 6.04
C VAL A 13 -19.67 -31.60 7.31
N ALA A 14 -19.07 -31.93 8.43
CA ALA A 14 -19.27 -31.22 9.68
C ALA A 14 -18.38 -29.99 9.73
N THR A 15 -18.92 -28.86 10.12
CA THR A 15 -18.18 -27.60 10.29
C THR A 15 -18.39 -27.07 11.70
N GLY A 16 -17.36 -26.44 12.28
CA GLY A 16 -17.40 -25.91 13.64
C GLY A 16 -17.89 -24.46 13.72
N ASP A 17 -18.06 -23.77 12.58
CA ASP A 17 -18.36 -22.31 12.55
C ASP A 17 -17.48 -21.48 13.50
N VAL A 18 -16.18 -21.69 13.43
CA VAL A 18 -15.19 -21.18 14.38
C VAL A 18 -15.11 -19.65 14.33
N HIS A 19 -15.31 -19.02 15.49
CA HIS A 19 -15.19 -17.57 15.65
C HIS A 19 -14.12 -17.15 16.68
N PHE A 20 -13.63 -18.07 17.50
CA PHE A 20 -12.55 -17.83 18.46
C PHE A 20 -11.79 -19.13 18.74
N LEU A 21 -10.61 -19.02 19.36
CA LEU A 21 -9.67 -20.13 19.48
C LEU A 21 -10.04 -21.06 20.64
N ASN A 22 -10.16 -20.52 21.84
CA ASN A 22 -10.37 -21.30 23.07
C ASN A 22 -11.77 -21.02 23.65
N PRO A 23 -12.38 -21.95 24.41
CA PRO A 23 -13.68 -21.74 25.03
C PRO A 23 -13.79 -20.46 25.85
N GLU A 24 -12.73 -20.08 26.59
CA GLU A 24 -12.67 -18.85 27.39
C GLU A 24 -12.66 -17.56 26.58
N ASP A 25 -12.40 -17.61 25.28
CA ASP A 25 -12.39 -16.43 24.37
C ASP A 25 -13.79 -15.98 23.97
N GLU A 26 -14.83 -16.76 24.31
CA GLU A 26 -16.23 -16.42 24.04
C GLU A 26 -16.62 -15.03 24.55
N ILE A 27 -16.05 -14.60 25.68
CA ILE A 27 -16.32 -13.28 26.28
C ILE A 27 -15.98 -12.13 25.33
N TYR A 28 -14.93 -12.26 24.51
CA TYR A 28 -14.55 -11.22 23.52
C TYR A 28 -15.62 -11.08 22.44
N ARG A 29 -16.20 -12.20 22.00
CA ARG A 29 -17.32 -12.20 21.06
C ARG A 29 -18.54 -11.52 21.66
N HIS A 30 -18.91 -11.81 22.90
CA HIS A 30 -20.01 -11.17 23.61
C HIS A 30 -19.84 -9.64 23.65
N ILE A 31 -18.65 -9.15 24.01
CA ILE A 31 -18.32 -7.73 24.03
C ILE A 31 -18.50 -7.10 22.65
N LEU A 32 -17.99 -7.74 21.60
CA LEU A 32 -18.04 -7.24 20.22
C LEU A 32 -19.48 -7.23 19.67
N LEU A 33 -20.27 -8.28 19.94
CA LEU A 33 -21.68 -8.35 19.52
C LEU A 33 -22.55 -7.31 20.24
N ALA A 34 -22.31 -7.08 21.54
CA ALA A 34 -22.99 -6.05 22.29
C ALA A 34 -22.80 -4.65 21.69
N THR A 35 -21.62 -4.36 21.11
CA THR A 35 -21.37 -3.06 20.45
C THR A 35 -22.17 -2.89 19.15
N LYS A 36 -22.60 -3.98 18.53
CA LYS A 36 -23.42 -3.99 17.32
C LYS A 36 -24.93 -4.00 17.62
N GLY A 37 -25.31 -4.02 18.91
CA GLY A 37 -26.72 -3.98 19.32
C GLY A 37 -27.45 -5.31 19.22
N PHE A 38 -26.75 -6.44 19.25
CA PHE A 38 -27.39 -7.75 19.31
C PHE A 38 -27.97 -8.02 20.70
N ASP A 39 -29.27 -8.23 20.81
CA ASP A 39 -29.98 -8.49 22.07
C ASP A 39 -29.60 -9.82 22.72
N ASP A 40 -29.12 -10.76 21.94
CA ASP A 40 -28.74 -12.10 22.36
C ASP A 40 -27.22 -12.30 22.49
N CYS A 41 -26.48 -11.19 22.58
CA CYS A 41 -25.01 -11.21 22.62
C CYS A 41 -24.42 -12.01 23.80
N ASP A 42 -25.17 -12.19 24.90
CA ASP A 42 -24.74 -12.94 26.10
C ASP A 42 -25.17 -14.41 26.10
N LYS A 43 -25.84 -14.88 25.05
CA LYS A 43 -26.19 -16.29 24.96
C LYS A 43 -24.93 -17.13 24.72
N PRO A 44 -24.78 -18.25 25.45
CA PRO A 44 -23.68 -19.18 25.20
C PRO A 44 -23.67 -19.62 23.75
N ASN A 45 -22.51 -19.49 23.12
CA ASN A 45 -22.31 -19.85 21.73
C ASN A 45 -20.92 -20.45 21.54
N PRO A 46 -20.77 -21.79 21.75
CA PRO A 46 -19.49 -22.45 21.85
C PRO A 46 -18.83 -22.66 20.48
N LEU A 47 -18.56 -21.55 19.77
CA LEU A 47 -17.96 -21.50 18.43
C LEU A 47 -16.43 -21.42 18.49
N TYR A 48 -15.84 -22.15 19.41
CA TYR A 48 -14.38 -22.27 19.52
C TYR A 48 -13.81 -23.32 18.55
N PHE A 49 -12.50 -23.29 18.36
CA PHE A 49 -11.80 -24.23 17.49
C PHE A 49 -11.70 -25.60 18.18
N ARG A 50 -12.59 -26.52 17.81
CA ARG A 50 -12.66 -27.87 18.33
C ARG A 50 -11.60 -28.80 17.74
N THR A 51 -11.07 -29.70 18.57
CA THR A 51 -10.29 -30.84 18.11
C THR A 51 -11.18 -31.86 17.37
N THR A 52 -10.56 -32.81 16.69
CA THR A 52 -11.30 -33.91 16.02
C THR A 52 -12.17 -34.67 16.98
N ASP A 53 -11.66 -34.99 18.19
CA ASP A 53 -12.41 -35.77 19.22
C ASP A 53 -13.63 -34.96 19.69
N GLU A 54 -13.48 -33.67 19.97
CA GLU A 54 -14.58 -32.78 20.35
C GLU A 54 -15.63 -32.66 19.23
N MET A 55 -15.20 -32.61 17.97
CA MET A 55 -16.12 -32.62 16.82
C MET A 55 -16.87 -33.94 16.71
N LEU A 56 -16.22 -35.07 16.94
CA LEU A 56 -16.88 -36.37 16.94
C LEU A 56 -17.90 -36.50 18.09
N GLU A 57 -17.61 -35.94 19.26
CA GLU A 57 -18.55 -35.87 20.39
C GLU A 57 -19.78 -34.99 20.01
N GLU A 58 -19.56 -33.79 19.45
CA GLU A 58 -20.63 -32.88 19.03
C GLU A 58 -21.58 -33.50 17.99
N PHE A 59 -21.04 -34.32 17.09
CA PHE A 59 -21.83 -35.01 16.05
C PHE A 59 -22.24 -36.44 16.41
N SER A 60 -22.04 -36.85 17.67
CA SER A 60 -22.34 -38.22 18.16
C SER A 60 -23.80 -38.66 17.95
N TYR A 61 -24.74 -37.70 17.88
CA TYR A 61 -26.15 -37.95 17.60
C TYR A 61 -26.42 -38.58 16.22
N LEU A 62 -25.44 -38.57 15.31
CA LEU A 62 -25.53 -39.24 14.01
C LEU A 62 -25.18 -40.74 14.07
N GLY A 63 -24.70 -41.20 15.21
CA GLY A 63 -24.07 -42.50 15.38
C GLY A 63 -22.57 -42.51 14.97
N PRO A 64 -21.77 -43.45 15.48
CA PRO A 64 -20.31 -43.38 15.37
C PRO A 64 -19.81 -43.42 13.92
N GLU A 65 -20.40 -44.26 13.08
CA GLU A 65 -19.97 -44.40 11.68
C GLU A 65 -20.26 -43.13 10.87
N LYS A 66 -21.49 -42.56 10.99
CA LYS A 66 -21.87 -41.37 10.28
C LYS A 66 -21.17 -40.13 10.81
N ALA A 67 -20.95 -40.03 12.12
CA ALA A 67 -20.15 -38.97 12.71
C ALA A 67 -18.72 -38.98 12.15
N TYR A 68 -18.07 -40.15 12.12
CA TYR A 68 -16.72 -40.26 11.55
C TYR A 68 -16.69 -39.94 10.05
N GLU A 69 -17.70 -40.36 9.29
CA GLU A 69 -17.82 -40.02 7.88
C GLU A 69 -17.85 -38.50 7.66
N VAL A 70 -18.71 -37.76 8.37
CA VAL A 70 -18.90 -36.33 8.13
C VAL A 70 -17.82 -35.45 8.78
N VAL A 71 -17.19 -35.90 9.86
CA VAL A 71 -16.14 -35.16 10.58
C VAL A 71 -14.75 -35.42 10.01
N VAL A 72 -14.46 -36.64 9.58
CA VAL A 72 -13.12 -37.07 9.19
C VAL A 72 -13.04 -37.43 7.71
N CYS A 73 -13.83 -38.42 7.26
CA CYS A 73 -13.67 -38.95 5.90
C CYS A 73 -14.00 -37.93 4.83
N ASN A 74 -15.16 -37.29 4.89
CA ASN A 74 -15.61 -36.37 3.86
C ASN A 74 -14.76 -35.08 3.80
N PRO A 75 -14.37 -34.43 4.90
CA PRO A 75 -13.45 -33.30 4.85
C PRO A 75 -12.11 -33.64 4.19
N ASN A 76 -11.52 -34.80 4.54
CA ASN A 76 -10.27 -35.24 3.91
C ASN A 76 -10.46 -35.51 2.41
N SER A 77 -11.55 -36.21 2.03
CA SER A 77 -11.85 -36.46 0.62
C SER A 77 -12.01 -35.17 -0.19
N ILE A 78 -12.62 -34.12 0.40
CA ILE A 78 -12.74 -32.81 -0.27
C ILE A 78 -11.36 -32.14 -0.36
N ALA A 79 -10.54 -32.22 0.68
CA ALA A 79 -9.17 -31.71 0.64
C ALA A 79 -8.34 -32.40 -0.45
N ASP A 80 -8.49 -33.72 -0.62
CA ASP A 80 -7.81 -34.49 -1.66
C ASP A 80 -8.25 -34.13 -3.09
N MET A 81 -9.44 -33.55 -3.26
CA MET A 81 -9.91 -33.01 -4.54
C MET A 81 -9.27 -31.67 -4.89
N CYS A 82 -8.66 -30.99 -3.95
CA CYS A 82 -8.05 -29.69 -4.16
C CYS A 82 -6.66 -29.84 -4.77
N GLU A 83 -6.42 -29.13 -5.85
CA GLU A 83 -5.09 -29.02 -6.45
C GLU A 83 -4.26 -27.94 -5.73
N THR A 84 -2.94 -28.10 -5.78
CA THR A 84 -2.05 -27.04 -5.31
C THR A 84 -2.14 -25.86 -6.27
N LEU A 85 -2.72 -24.78 -5.81
CA LEU A 85 -2.85 -23.55 -6.59
C LEU A 85 -2.38 -22.34 -5.76
N ARG A 86 -2.00 -21.31 -6.46
CA ARG A 86 -1.62 -20.05 -5.86
C ARG A 86 -2.68 -19.00 -6.23
N PRO A 87 -3.50 -18.55 -5.26
CA PRO A 87 -4.62 -17.64 -5.53
C PRO A 87 -4.17 -16.26 -6.02
N VAL A 88 -2.99 -15.81 -5.58
CA VAL A 88 -2.42 -14.51 -5.96
C VAL A 88 -1.02 -14.75 -6.55
N PRO A 89 -0.71 -14.19 -7.72
CA PRO A 89 0.63 -14.27 -8.32
C PRO A 89 1.72 -13.70 -7.39
N HIS A 90 2.97 -14.12 -7.54
CA HIS A 90 4.09 -13.60 -6.73
C HIS A 90 4.87 -12.46 -7.37
N ASN A 91 4.72 -12.29 -8.67
CA ASN A 91 5.51 -11.32 -9.41
C ASN A 91 4.87 -9.92 -9.31
N LEU A 92 5.68 -8.90 -9.49
CA LEU A 92 5.20 -7.55 -9.73
C LEU A 92 4.64 -7.47 -11.15
N PHE A 93 3.40 -7.05 -11.28
CA PHE A 93 2.69 -6.80 -12.53
C PHE A 93 2.55 -5.29 -12.68
N ALA A 94 3.48 -4.68 -13.40
CA ALA A 94 3.43 -3.26 -13.70
C ALA A 94 2.66 -3.01 -15.00
N PRO A 95 1.84 -1.95 -15.09
CA PRO A 95 1.24 -1.54 -16.36
C PRO A 95 2.35 -1.12 -17.34
N SER A 96 2.02 -0.99 -18.61
CA SER A 96 2.92 -0.46 -19.62
C SER A 96 2.58 1.00 -19.94
N ILE A 97 3.60 1.80 -20.20
CA ILE A 97 3.50 3.14 -20.79
C ILE A 97 4.36 3.14 -22.03
N GLU A 98 3.77 3.48 -23.16
CA GLU A 98 4.49 3.55 -24.43
C GLU A 98 5.67 4.51 -24.32
N ASN A 99 6.84 4.09 -24.82
CA ASN A 99 8.10 4.83 -24.84
C ASN A 99 8.62 5.28 -23.45
N SER A 100 8.20 4.63 -22.35
CA SER A 100 8.53 5.06 -20.99
C SER A 100 10.03 5.22 -20.74
N VAL A 101 10.85 4.33 -21.26
CA VAL A 101 12.33 4.36 -21.11
C VAL A 101 12.93 5.54 -21.88
N GLU A 102 12.54 5.75 -23.12
CA GLU A 102 13.04 6.82 -23.99
C GLU A 102 12.60 8.20 -23.49
N ASP A 103 11.34 8.30 -23.06
CA ASP A 103 10.81 9.54 -22.50
C ASP A 103 11.51 9.90 -21.17
N LEU A 104 11.71 8.92 -20.30
CA LEU A 104 12.43 9.12 -19.05
C LEU A 104 13.87 9.58 -19.28
N LYS A 105 14.60 8.92 -20.20
CA LYS A 105 15.94 9.35 -20.60
C LYS A 105 15.97 10.76 -21.14
N SER A 106 15.04 11.09 -22.03
CA SER A 106 14.95 12.42 -22.64
C SER A 106 14.72 13.53 -21.59
N LEU A 107 13.82 13.29 -20.64
CA LEU A 107 13.56 14.21 -19.55
C LEU A 107 14.80 14.40 -18.65
N VAL A 108 15.42 13.29 -18.26
CA VAL A 108 16.57 13.28 -17.34
C VAL A 108 17.78 13.99 -17.96
N TYR A 109 18.21 13.57 -19.14
CA TYR A 109 19.36 14.18 -19.81
C TYR A 109 19.06 15.61 -20.25
N GLY A 110 17.85 15.90 -20.69
CA GLY A 110 17.44 17.26 -21.08
C GLY A 110 17.52 18.25 -19.90
N LYS A 111 17.06 17.87 -18.69
CA LYS A 111 17.20 18.71 -17.49
C LYS A 111 18.62 18.76 -17.00
N MET A 112 19.38 17.65 -17.04
CA MET A 112 20.78 17.62 -16.64
C MET A 112 21.62 18.61 -17.46
N HIS A 113 21.49 18.59 -18.81
CA HIS A 113 22.21 19.53 -19.66
C HIS A 113 21.72 20.99 -19.51
N ARG A 114 20.44 21.19 -19.34
CA ARG A 114 19.89 22.53 -19.06
C ARG A 114 20.45 23.15 -17.78
N LEU A 115 20.64 22.34 -16.73
CA LEU A 115 21.14 22.81 -15.43
C LEU A 115 22.67 22.93 -15.41
N TYR A 116 23.37 21.93 -15.91
CA TYR A 116 24.83 21.73 -15.72
C TYR A 116 25.64 21.87 -17.00
N GLY A 117 25.01 22.18 -18.16
CA GLY A 117 25.67 22.33 -19.45
C GLY A 117 25.95 21.00 -20.16
N GLU A 118 26.56 21.11 -21.35
CA GLU A 118 26.86 19.94 -22.21
C GLU A 118 27.91 18.98 -21.63
N ASN A 119 28.77 19.50 -20.75
CA ASN A 119 29.83 18.74 -20.09
C ASN A 119 29.69 18.85 -18.55
N PRO A 120 28.68 18.18 -17.94
CA PRO A 120 28.50 18.18 -16.49
C PRO A 120 29.73 17.58 -15.78
N PRO A 121 29.99 17.95 -14.51
CA PRO A 121 30.98 17.25 -13.68
C PRO A 121 30.73 15.75 -13.64
N GLU A 122 31.82 14.93 -13.61
CA GLU A 122 31.75 13.46 -13.60
C GLU A 122 30.86 12.90 -12.48
N LEU A 123 30.84 13.54 -11.31
CA LEU A 123 29.98 13.15 -10.20
C LEU A 123 28.51 13.15 -10.58
N ILE A 124 28.08 14.13 -11.38
CA ILE A 124 26.67 14.26 -11.84
C ILE A 124 26.35 13.15 -12.86
N THR A 125 27.18 13.04 -13.91
CA THR A 125 26.92 12.05 -14.97
C THR A 125 26.93 10.63 -14.42
N LYS A 126 27.92 10.29 -13.62
CA LYS A 126 28.04 8.96 -13.00
C LYS A 126 26.82 8.62 -12.13
N ARG A 127 26.38 9.55 -11.27
CA ARG A 127 25.20 9.33 -10.41
C ARG A 127 23.92 9.16 -11.24
N VAL A 128 23.71 10.02 -12.24
CA VAL A 128 22.54 9.94 -13.12
C VAL A 128 22.54 8.63 -13.90
N GLU A 129 23.66 8.22 -14.50
CA GLU A 129 23.77 6.99 -15.26
C GLU A 129 23.55 5.74 -14.40
N THR A 130 24.09 5.73 -13.17
CA THR A 130 23.91 4.61 -12.25
C THR A 130 22.44 4.46 -11.85
N GLU A 131 21.81 5.54 -11.39
CA GLU A 131 20.40 5.49 -10.98
C GLU A 131 19.47 5.14 -12.15
N LEU A 132 19.66 5.79 -13.31
CA LEU A 132 18.85 5.55 -14.50
C LEU A 132 19.03 4.11 -14.99
N GLY A 133 20.26 3.60 -14.95
CA GLY A 133 20.56 2.22 -15.28
C GLY A 133 19.85 1.21 -14.39
N ASP A 134 19.85 1.44 -13.08
CA ASP A 134 19.14 0.58 -12.12
C ASP A 134 17.62 0.63 -12.31
N ILE A 135 17.05 1.82 -12.49
CA ILE A 135 15.61 2.02 -12.74
C ILE A 135 15.17 1.24 -14.00
N ILE A 136 15.91 1.36 -15.09
CA ILE A 136 15.59 0.67 -16.36
C ILE A 136 15.79 -0.84 -16.23
N ARG A 137 16.87 -1.29 -15.61
CA ARG A 137 17.17 -2.72 -15.39
C ARG A 137 16.08 -3.41 -14.55
N CYS A 138 15.53 -2.70 -13.57
CA CYS A 138 14.49 -3.22 -12.69
C CYS A 138 13.06 -2.96 -13.22
N HIS A 139 12.90 -2.41 -14.42
CA HIS A 139 11.62 -2.06 -15.03
C HIS A 139 10.74 -1.11 -14.19
N TYR A 140 11.39 -0.15 -13.49
CA TYR A 140 10.71 0.87 -12.70
C TYR A 140 10.44 2.18 -13.48
N ASP A 141 10.84 2.24 -14.73
CA ASP A 141 10.61 3.37 -15.64
C ASP A 141 9.12 3.76 -15.73
N VAL A 142 8.22 2.77 -15.73
CA VAL A 142 6.77 3.01 -15.73
C VAL A 142 6.30 3.71 -14.44
N ILE A 143 6.85 3.34 -13.28
CA ILE A 143 6.53 3.98 -11.98
C ILE A 143 6.95 5.45 -12.03
N TYR A 144 8.18 5.73 -12.48
CA TYR A 144 8.69 7.10 -12.64
C TYR A 144 7.87 7.90 -13.65
N MET A 145 7.56 7.33 -14.81
CA MET A 145 6.78 8.03 -15.84
C MET A 145 5.33 8.26 -15.42
N SER A 146 4.73 7.34 -14.67
CA SER A 146 3.40 7.55 -14.08
C SER A 146 3.40 8.75 -13.13
N ALA A 147 4.35 8.81 -12.20
CA ALA A 147 4.49 9.92 -11.28
C ALA A 147 4.79 11.24 -12.01
N GLN A 148 5.67 11.21 -13.00
CA GLN A 148 6.03 12.38 -13.80
C GLN A 148 4.80 12.96 -14.55
N LYS A 149 4.03 12.09 -15.22
CA LYS A 149 2.83 12.52 -15.96
C LYS A 149 1.76 13.10 -15.02
N LEU A 150 1.57 12.51 -13.83
CA LEU A 150 0.66 13.02 -12.81
C LEU A 150 1.09 14.40 -12.29
N VAL A 151 2.37 14.58 -11.98
CA VAL A 151 2.92 15.88 -11.54
C VAL A 151 2.78 16.92 -12.64
N GLN A 152 3.18 16.58 -13.85
CA GLN A 152 3.11 17.47 -15.01
C GLN A 152 1.68 17.94 -15.29
N ASN A 153 0.72 17.01 -15.29
CA ASN A 153 -0.70 17.31 -15.50
C ASN A 153 -1.24 18.30 -14.44
N SER A 154 -0.87 18.11 -13.17
CA SER A 154 -1.27 19.03 -12.10
C SER A 154 -0.68 20.44 -12.30
N LEU A 155 0.61 20.52 -12.62
CA LEU A 155 1.32 21.79 -12.85
C LEU A 155 0.75 22.56 -14.06
N GLU A 156 0.40 21.87 -15.14
CA GLU A 156 -0.23 22.45 -16.33
C GLU A 156 -1.61 23.05 -16.04
N HIS A 157 -2.30 22.52 -15.01
CA HIS A 157 -3.56 23.07 -14.52
C HIS A 157 -3.39 24.11 -13.40
N GLY A 158 -2.16 24.51 -13.10
CA GLY A 158 -1.85 25.57 -12.13
C GLY A 158 -1.82 25.13 -10.67
N TYR A 159 -1.75 23.81 -10.40
CA TYR A 159 -1.70 23.27 -9.04
C TYR A 159 -0.33 22.65 -8.74
N LEU A 160 0.26 23.06 -7.62
CA LEU A 160 1.52 22.49 -7.14
C LEU A 160 1.34 21.06 -6.63
N VAL A 161 2.39 20.26 -6.78
CA VAL A 161 2.49 18.90 -6.24
C VAL A 161 3.76 18.81 -5.41
N GLY A 162 3.65 18.29 -4.20
CA GLY A 162 4.80 17.96 -3.35
C GLY A 162 5.07 16.45 -3.39
N SER A 163 6.32 16.06 -3.54
CA SER A 163 6.71 14.67 -3.29
C SER A 163 6.97 14.44 -1.80
N ARG A 164 6.75 13.23 -1.31
CA ARG A 164 6.97 12.84 0.08
C ARG A 164 7.81 11.58 0.16
N GLY A 165 8.53 11.42 1.28
CA GLY A 165 9.28 10.21 1.58
C GLY A 165 10.60 10.09 0.85
N SER A 166 11.00 8.85 0.58
CA SER A 166 12.33 8.50 0.09
C SER A 166 12.61 8.89 -1.37
N VAL A 167 11.61 9.27 -2.15
CA VAL A 167 11.78 9.71 -3.55
C VAL A 167 12.69 10.93 -3.68
N GLY A 168 12.79 11.77 -2.64
CA GLY A 168 13.74 12.90 -2.58
C GLY A 168 15.22 12.50 -2.64
N SER A 169 15.55 11.22 -2.49
CA SER A 169 16.93 10.73 -2.65
C SER A 169 17.29 10.38 -4.10
N SER A 170 16.31 10.32 -5.02
CA SER A 170 16.53 10.00 -6.42
C SER A 170 16.83 11.25 -7.26
N ILE A 171 18.05 11.31 -7.81
CA ILE A 171 18.40 12.38 -8.75
C ILE A 171 17.64 12.23 -10.08
N VAL A 172 17.29 11.02 -10.48
CA VAL A 172 16.46 10.77 -11.66
C VAL A 172 15.06 11.34 -11.45
N ALA A 173 14.47 11.20 -10.26
CA ALA A 173 13.18 11.81 -9.93
C ALA A 173 13.25 13.36 -9.97
N TYR A 174 14.33 13.95 -9.48
CA TYR A 174 14.59 15.39 -9.59
C TYR A 174 14.73 15.83 -11.05
N MET A 175 15.51 15.10 -11.85
CA MET A 175 15.71 15.41 -13.28
C MET A 175 14.42 15.22 -14.11
N ALA A 176 13.62 14.22 -13.79
CA ALA A 176 12.32 14.02 -14.44
C ALA A 176 11.23 15.01 -13.99
N GLY A 177 11.47 15.80 -12.95
CA GLY A 177 10.50 16.77 -12.42
C GLY A 177 9.44 16.18 -11.51
N ILE A 178 9.70 15.03 -10.91
CA ILE A 178 8.82 14.38 -9.93
C ILE A 178 8.98 15.00 -8.55
N THR A 179 10.21 15.38 -8.19
CA THR A 179 10.55 16.05 -6.93
C THR A 179 11.36 17.33 -7.19
N GLU A 180 11.29 18.26 -6.26
CA GLU A 180 12.14 19.47 -6.26
C GLU A 180 13.43 19.27 -5.47
N VAL A 181 13.61 18.15 -4.80
CA VAL A 181 14.77 17.84 -3.97
C VAL A 181 15.94 17.39 -4.85
N ASN A 182 17.00 18.19 -4.86
CA ASN A 182 18.27 17.84 -5.48
C ASN A 182 19.13 17.01 -4.52
N SER A 183 19.23 15.71 -4.76
CA SER A 183 19.94 14.79 -3.87
C SER A 183 21.46 14.79 -4.00
N PHE A 184 22.03 15.60 -4.88
CA PHE A 184 23.48 15.78 -4.93
C PHE A 184 24.04 16.42 -3.64
N PRO A 185 25.33 16.26 -3.34
CA PRO A 185 25.99 17.03 -2.30
C PRO A 185 25.83 18.54 -2.52
N PRO A 186 25.95 19.37 -1.45
CA PRO A 186 25.96 20.83 -1.56
C PRO A 186 26.92 21.31 -2.62
N HIS A 187 26.46 22.18 -3.52
CA HIS A 187 27.26 22.68 -4.64
C HIS A 187 26.81 24.05 -5.11
N TYR A 188 27.72 24.74 -5.79
CA TYR A 188 27.43 25.96 -6.53
C TYR A 188 27.22 25.63 -8.02
N ARG A 189 26.21 26.26 -8.60
CA ARG A 189 25.87 26.14 -10.00
C ARG A 189 25.66 27.54 -10.62
N CYS A 190 26.37 27.82 -11.73
CA CYS A 190 26.17 29.08 -12.44
C CYS A 190 24.88 29.05 -13.26
N PRO A 191 23.92 29.95 -13.02
CA PRO A 191 22.68 30.01 -13.78
C PRO A 191 22.85 30.57 -15.21
N ASN A 192 23.97 31.24 -15.51
CA ASN A 192 24.22 31.79 -16.82
C ASN A 192 24.22 30.68 -17.90
N PRO A 193 23.32 30.75 -18.92
CA PRO A 193 23.17 29.71 -19.93
C PRO A 193 24.46 29.45 -20.74
N ASP A 194 25.29 30.45 -20.92
CA ASP A 194 26.54 30.36 -21.69
C ASP A 194 27.73 29.86 -20.83
N CYS A 195 27.55 29.72 -19.52
CA CYS A 195 28.63 29.36 -18.62
C CYS A 195 28.44 27.98 -17.98
N LYS A 196 27.33 27.77 -17.27
CA LYS A 196 26.94 26.53 -16.56
C LYS A 196 28.04 25.93 -15.67
N PHE A 197 29.04 26.72 -15.27
CA PHE A 197 30.10 26.25 -14.38
C PHE A 197 29.50 25.74 -13.06
N THR A 198 29.88 24.53 -12.67
CA THR A 198 29.42 23.88 -11.45
C THR A 198 30.61 23.39 -10.64
N THR A 199 30.57 23.54 -9.32
CA THR A 199 31.63 23.07 -8.42
C THR A 199 31.05 22.48 -7.15
N PHE A 200 31.61 21.32 -6.74
CA PHE A 200 31.40 20.67 -5.46
C PHE A 200 32.50 21.02 -4.45
N ASP A 201 33.50 21.82 -4.85
CA ASP A 201 34.49 22.39 -3.95
C ASP A 201 33.86 23.58 -3.22
N VAL A 202 33.23 23.28 -2.11
CA VAL A 202 32.45 24.20 -1.29
C VAL A 202 33.00 24.25 0.14
N PRO A 203 32.75 25.32 0.90
CA PRO A 203 33.14 25.39 2.31
C PRO A 203 32.58 24.20 3.10
N LYS A 204 33.39 23.59 3.97
CA LYS A 204 33.01 22.43 4.78
C LYS A 204 32.05 22.84 5.92
N GLY A 205 31.24 21.87 6.36
CA GLY A 205 30.34 22.02 7.51
C GLY A 205 28.91 22.41 7.17
N TYR A 206 28.55 22.46 5.90
CA TYR A 206 27.19 22.70 5.44
C TYR A 206 26.55 21.36 4.97
N GLY A 207 25.40 21.03 5.53
CA GLY A 207 24.62 19.83 5.15
C GLY A 207 23.65 20.06 3.99
N CYS A 208 23.42 21.33 3.63
CA CYS A 208 22.49 21.72 2.57
C CYS A 208 23.11 22.83 1.72
N GLY A 209 22.91 22.75 0.41
CA GLY A 209 23.39 23.80 -0.52
C GLY A 209 22.80 25.17 -0.24
N ALA A 210 21.53 25.25 0.20
CA ALA A 210 20.88 26.53 0.52
C ALA A 210 21.60 27.32 1.63
N ASP A 211 22.30 26.64 2.55
CA ASP A 211 23.03 27.25 3.67
C ASP A 211 24.43 27.72 3.27
N LEU A 212 24.91 27.38 2.07
CA LEU A 212 26.21 27.82 1.59
C LEU A 212 26.29 29.36 1.55
N PRO A 213 27.46 29.97 1.84
CA PRO A 213 27.66 31.39 1.67
C PRO A 213 27.39 31.86 0.24
N ASP A 214 26.92 33.08 0.07
CA ASP A 214 26.77 33.66 -1.27
C ASP A 214 28.16 33.80 -1.95
N ALA A 215 28.19 33.38 -3.21
CA ALA A 215 29.41 33.40 -4.01
C ALA A 215 29.10 33.73 -5.47
N VAL A 216 30.12 34.12 -6.22
CA VAL A 216 30.03 34.45 -7.64
C VAL A 216 30.86 33.48 -8.47
N CYS A 217 30.39 33.19 -9.67
CA CYS A 217 31.06 32.32 -10.62
C CYS A 217 32.43 32.90 -11.01
N PRO A 218 33.55 32.14 -10.82
CA PRO A 218 34.88 32.64 -11.17
C PRO A 218 35.11 32.79 -12.66
N LYS A 219 34.23 32.18 -13.50
CA LYS A 219 34.34 32.23 -14.95
C LYS A 219 33.63 33.45 -15.57
N CYS A 220 32.45 33.83 -15.03
CA CYS A 220 31.62 34.86 -15.66
C CYS A 220 31.13 35.93 -14.68
N GLY A 221 31.42 35.83 -13.37
CA GLY A 221 31.01 36.79 -12.36
C GLY A 221 29.53 36.77 -11.98
N THR A 222 28.73 35.89 -12.54
CA THR A 222 27.30 35.74 -12.19
C THR A 222 27.17 35.13 -10.78
N ALA A 223 26.23 35.62 -9.99
CA ALA A 223 25.90 35.00 -8.68
C ALA A 223 25.49 33.53 -8.87
N PHE A 224 26.03 32.66 -8.00
CA PHE A 224 25.72 31.25 -8.05
C PHE A 224 24.31 30.94 -7.51
N ASP A 225 23.65 29.97 -8.12
CA ASP A 225 22.62 29.16 -7.47
C ASP A 225 23.30 28.21 -6.49
N LYS A 226 22.66 28.00 -5.32
CA LYS A 226 23.12 27.13 -4.25
C LYS A 226 22.13 25.98 -4.12
N ASP A 227 22.59 24.72 -4.27
CA ASP A 227 21.70 23.55 -4.32
C ASP A 227 22.38 22.32 -3.72
N GLY A 228 21.59 21.25 -3.48
CA GLY A 228 22.08 19.96 -3.01
C GLY A 228 21.78 19.68 -1.53
N PHE A 229 21.32 18.43 -1.26
CA PHE A 229 20.91 17.97 0.08
C PHE A 229 21.71 16.74 0.55
N ASP A 230 22.65 16.24 -0.24
CA ASP A 230 23.50 15.08 0.07
C ASP A 230 22.74 13.83 0.53
N ILE A 231 21.79 13.39 -0.26
CA ILE A 231 20.94 12.23 0.07
C ILE A 231 21.38 11.02 -0.76
N PRO A 232 21.78 9.89 -0.14
CA PRO A 232 22.16 8.69 -0.88
C PRO A 232 20.97 7.98 -1.52
N PHE A 233 21.15 7.48 -2.75
CA PHE A 233 20.11 6.82 -3.54
C PHE A 233 19.65 5.49 -2.92
N GLU A 234 20.52 4.81 -2.23
CA GLU A 234 20.26 3.54 -1.57
C GLU A 234 19.12 3.62 -0.54
N THR A 235 18.79 4.81 -0.08
CA THR A 235 17.62 5.04 0.79
C THR A 235 16.29 4.79 0.08
N PHE A 236 16.28 4.84 -1.27
CA PHE A 236 15.08 4.68 -2.09
C PHE A 236 14.94 3.28 -2.67
N LEU A 237 15.93 2.81 -3.43
CA LEU A 237 15.88 1.51 -4.13
C LEU A 237 16.71 0.39 -3.47
N GLY A 238 17.37 0.64 -2.34
CA GLY A 238 18.31 -0.33 -1.75
C GLY A 238 19.63 -0.40 -2.52
N PHE A 239 20.53 -1.27 -2.09
CA PHE A 239 21.88 -1.40 -2.67
C PHE A 239 21.93 -2.14 -4.01
N GLY A 240 20.88 -2.79 -4.45
CA GLY A 240 20.82 -3.56 -5.68
C GLY A 240 19.58 -3.30 -6.54
N GLY A 241 18.81 -2.28 -6.18
CA GLY A 241 17.50 -2.04 -6.82
C GLY A 241 16.45 -3.09 -6.46
N ASP A 242 16.63 -3.74 -5.33
CA ASP A 242 15.78 -4.83 -4.82
C ASP A 242 14.52 -4.34 -4.10
N LYS A 243 14.44 -3.05 -3.81
CA LYS A 243 13.26 -2.42 -3.23
C LYS A 243 12.42 -1.75 -4.33
N VAL A 244 11.15 -2.13 -4.45
CA VAL A 244 10.22 -1.44 -5.34
C VAL A 244 10.05 0.02 -4.90
N PRO A 245 10.21 1.01 -5.82
CA PRO A 245 10.09 2.42 -5.47
C PRO A 245 8.65 2.77 -5.08
N ASP A 246 8.52 3.49 -3.97
CA ASP A 246 7.26 4.04 -3.49
C ASP A 246 7.30 5.58 -3.68
N ILE A 247 6.51 6.08 -4.62
CA ILE A 247 6.47 7.51 -4.97
C ILE A 247 5.15 8.09 -4.48
N ASP A 248 5.20 8.68 -3.30
CA ASP A 248 4.09 9.40 -2.69
C ASP A 248 3.99 10.84 -3.25
N LEU A 249 2.81 11.21 -3.71
CA LEU A 249 2.55 12.55 -4.24
C LEU A 249 1.43 13.25 -3.45
N ASN A 250 1.73 14.45 -2.98
CA ASN A 250 0.79 15.33 -2.31
C ASN A 250 0.24 16.36 -3.30
N PHE A 251 -1.02 16.19 -3.67
CA PHE A 251 -1.74 17.13 -4.53
C PHE A 251 -2.49 18.18 -3.71
N SER A 252 -2.82 19.32 -4.31
CA SER A 252 -3.83 20.21 -3.75
C SER A 252 -5.15 19.44 -3.56
N GLY A 253 -5.81 19.62 -2.41
CA GLY A 253 -7.11 18.98 -2.12
C GLY A 253 -8.17 19.26 -3.21
N GLU A 254 -8.11 20.42 -3.84
CA GLU A 254 -9.00 20.78 -4.96
C GLU A 254 -8.69 20.02 -6.25
N TYR A 255 -7.44 19.56 -6.42
CA TYR A 255 -7.00 18.88 -7.64
C TYR A 255 -6.94 17.35 -7.51
N GLN A 256 -6.90 16.81 -6.32
CA GLN A 256 -6.74 15.35 -6.07
C GLN A 256 -7.73 14.51 -6.88
N ALA A 257 -9.00 14.87 -6.90
CA ALA A 257 -10.00 14.13 -7.66
C ALA A 257 -9.73 14.12 -9.17
N LYS A 258 -9.19 15.22 -9.70
CA LYS A 258 -8.78 15.33 -11.13
C LYS A 258 -7.53 14.51 -11.41
N ALA A 259 -6.58 14.47 -10.48
CA ALA A 259 -5.40 13.63 -10.59
C ALA A 259 -5.79 12.12 -10.62
N HIS A 260 -6.75 11.71 -9.80
CA HIS A 260 -7.31 10.35 -9.85
C HIS A 260 -8.00 10.07 -11.19
N ALA A 261 -8.77 11.03 -11.73
CA ALA A 261 -9.41 10.91 -13.03
C ALA A 261 -8.38 10.79 -14.17
N TYR A 262 -7.29 11.56 -14.09
CA TYR A 262 -6.19 11.47 -15.07
C TYR A 262 -5.47 10.13 -15.01
N CYS A 263 -5.31 9.52 -13.83
CA CYS A 263 -4.82 8.15 -13.72
C CYS A 263 -5.72 7.15 -14.47
N VAL A 264 -7.05 7.31 -14.34
CA VAL A 264 -8.02 6.51 -15.10
C VAL A 264 -7.92 6.75 -16.61
N GLU A 265 -7.62 7.98 -17.04
CA GLU A 265 -7.39 8.31 -18.45
C GLU A 265 -6.12 7.64 -18.99
N MET A 266 -5.03 7.63 -18.22
CA MET A 266 -3.77 6.99 -18.62
C MET A 266 -3.86 5.48 -18.77
N PHE A 267 -4.54 4.79 -17.85
CA PHE A 267 -4.52 3.33 -17.75
C PHE A 267 -5.84 2.65 -18.12
N GLY A 268 -6.92 3.40 -18.24
CA GLY A 268 -8.25 2.88 -18.51
C GLY A 268 -9.10 2.61 -17.27
N LYS A 269 -10.40 2.83 -17.40
CA LYS A 269 -11.36 2.72 -16.29
C LYS A 269 -11.44 1.33 -15.66
N SER A 270 -11.23 0.29 -16.46
CA SER A 270 -11.25 -1.13 -16.00
C SER A 270 -9.95 -1.57 -15.33
N HIS A 271 -8.91 -0.73 -15.35
CA HIS A 271 -7.57 -1.06 -14.87
C HIS A 271 -7.11 -0.20 -13.68
N VAL A 272 -7.94 0.74 -13.22
CA VAL A 272 -7.63 1.59 -12.06
C VAL A 272 -8.70 1.42 -10.99
N PHE A 273 -8.30 0.98 -9.82
CA PHE A 273 -9.19 0.75 -8.68
C PHE A 273 -8.71 1.51 -7.46
N ARG A 274 -9.64 2.02 -6.66
CA ARG A 274 -9.28 2.53 -5.35
C ARG A 274 -8.82 1.38 -4.46
N ALA A 275 -7.75 1.61 -3.71
CA ALA A 275 -7.29 0.63 -2.74
C ALA A 275 -8.26 0.55 -1.55
N GLY A 276 -8.57 -0.66 -1.13
CA GLY A 276 -9.35 -0.93 0.07
C GLY A 276 -8.53 -0.78 1.35
N THR A 277 -9.22 -0.51 2.44
CA THR A 277 -8.65 -0.55 3.79
C THR A 277 -9.49 -1.44 4.69
N ILE A 278 -8.86 -2.08 5.66
CA ILE A 278 -9.51 -2.86 6.70
C ILE A 278 -9.34 -2.13 8.02
N GLY A 279 -10.44 -1.55 8.53
CA GLY A 279 -10.46 -0.94 9.84
C GLY A 279 -10.58 -1.99 10.94
N THR A 280 -9.67 -1.99 11.89
CA THR A 280 -9.67 -2.87 13.05
C THR A 280 -10.02 -2.13 14.33
N VAL A 281 -10.35 -2.86 15.38
CA VAL A 281 -10.63 -2.29 16.71
C VAL A 281 -9.31 -1.85 17.35
N ALA A 282 -9.14 -0.53 17.54
CA ALA A 282 -7.96 0.05 18.20
C ALA A 282 -8.11 -0.05 19.73
N GLU A 283 -6.99 0.03 20.47
CA GLU A 283 -6.93 -0.10 21.94
C GLU A 283 -7.95 0.77 22.68
N LYS A 284 -8.00 2.08 22.38
CA LYS A 284 -8.95 3.01 23.03
C LYS A 284 -10.39 2.62 22.77
N THR A 285 -10.69 2.15 21.55
CA THR A 285 -12.03 1.71 21.14
C THR A 285 -12.38 0.42 21.88
N ALA A 286 -11.49 -0.56 21.92
CA ALA A 286 -11.67 -1.81 22.65
C ALA A 286 -11.95 -1.57 24.13
N PHE A 287 -11.17 -0.68 24.75
CA PHE A 287 -11.38 -0.30 26.14
C PHE A 287 -12.75 0.35 26.39
N GLY A 288 -13.19 1.21 25.48
CA GLY A 288 -14.53 1.81 25.53
C GLY A 288 -15.63 0.74 25.43
N TYR A 289 -15.45 -0.25 24.56
CA TYR A 289 -16.38 -1.37 24.41
C TYR A 289 -16.50 -2.20 25.70
N VAL A 290 -15.37 -2.56 26.30
CA VAL A 290 -15.33 -3.31 27.56
C VAL A 290 -16.03 -2.54 28.68
N LYS A 291 -15.73 -1.24 28.84
CA LYS A 291 -16.38 -0.40 29.87
C LYS A 291 -17.88 -0.33 29.69
N LYS A 292 -18.35 -0.11 28.48
CA LYS A 292 -19.79 -0.08 28.18
C LYS A 292 -20.44 -1.42 28.49
N TYR A 293 -19.85 -2.52 27.99
CA TYR A 293 -20.34 -3.89 28.21
C TYR A 293 -20.50 -4.22 29.70
N LEU A 294 -19.47 -3.93 30.50
CA LEU A 294 -19.47 -4.19 31.94
C LEU A 294 -20.51 -3.32 32.68
N SER A 295 -20.57 -2.03 32.33
CA SER A 295 -21.51 -1.07 32.95
C SER A 295 -22.96 -1.45 32.70
N GLU A 296 -23.33 -1.81 31.47
CA GLU A 296 -24.70 -2.23 31.10
C GLU A 296 -25.13 -3.51 31.83
N ARG A 297 -24.18 -4.32 32.31
CA ARG A 297 -24.44 -5.55 33.07
C ARG A 297 -24.20 -5.41 34.57
N GLY A 298 -23.97 -4.19 35.05
CA GLY A 298 -23.71 -3.93 36.46
C GLY A 298 -22.48 -4.64 37.03
N ARG A 299 -21.51 -4.98 36.17
CA ARG A 299 -20.28 -5.70 36.57
C ARG A 299 -19.14 -4.71 36.82
N THR A 300 -18.50 -4.86 37.99
CA THR A 300 -17.26 -4.14 38.31
C THR A 300 -16.11 -5.13 38.40
N VAL A 301 -15.06 -4.87 37.70
CA VAL A 301 -13.85 -5.69 37.65
C VAL A 301 -12.59 -4.85 37.89
N SER A 302 -11.45 -5.50 38.16
CA SER A 302 -10.20 -4.80 38.33
C SER A 302 -9.73 -4.14 37.01
N ARG A 303 -8.88 -3.14 37.10
CA ARG A 303 -8.26 -2.49 35.93
C ARG A 303 -7.45 -3.48 35.08
N ALA A 304 -6.81 -4.47 35.73
CA ALA A 304 -6.07 -5.53 35.02
C ALA A 304 -7.02 -6.36 34.16
N GLU A 305 -8.20 -6.70 34.68
CA GLU A 305 -9.21 -7.46 33.94
C GLU A 305 -9.82 -6.63 32.80
N GLU A 306 -10.10 -5.34 33.03
CA GLU A 306 -10.53 -4.44 31.95
C GLU A 306 -9.52 -4.42 30.80
N ASN A 307 -8.23 -4.33 31.11
CA ASN A 307 -7.15 -4.34 30.11
C ASN A 307 -7.06 -5.69 29.39
N ARG A 308 -7.16 -6.81 30.12
CA ARG A 308 -7.16 -8.16 29.53
C ARG A 308 -8.30 -8.31 28.51
N LEU A 309 -9.51 -7.94 28.90
CA LEU A 309 -10.68 -7.98 28.01
C LEU A 309 -10.52 -7.06 26.81
N ALA A 310 -9.96 -5.87 27.00
CA ALA A 310 -9.70 -4.94 25.90
C ALA A 310 -8.66 -5.51 24.92
N SER A 311 -7.55 -6.08 25.42
CA SER A 311 -6.52 -6.70 24.58
C SER A 311 -7.06 -7.81 23.68
N GLY A 312 -8.00 -8.63 24.17
CA GLY A 312 -8.62 -9.68 23.37
C GLY A 312 -9.58 -9.18 22.29
N CYS A 313 -9.99 -7.91 22.36
CA CYS A 313 -10.82 -7.26 21.32
C CYS A 313 -10.01 -6.44 20.31
N VAL A 314 -8.74 -6.11 20.59
CA VAL A 314 -7.89 -5.31 19.70
C VAL A 314 -7.54 -6.11 18.44
N GLY A 315 -7.48 -5.40 17.30
CA GLY A 315 -7.10 -6.00 16.03
C GLY A 315 -8.22 -6.73 15.30
N VAL A 316 -9.38 -6.94 15.94
CA VAL A 316 -10.52 -7.58 15.29
C VAL A 316 -11.06 -6.66 14.19
N ARG A 317 -11.35 -7.23 13.01
CA ARG A 317 -11.94 -6.50 11.87
C ARG A 317 -13.26 -5.86 12.28
N ARG A 318 -13.39 -4.57 12.01
CA ARG A 318 -14.58 -3.78 12.33
C ARG A 318 -15.34 -3.38 11.08
N THR A 319 -14.65 -2.81 10.11
CA THR A 319 -15.24 -2.28 8.88
C THR A 319 -14.24 -2.32 7.74
N THR A 320 -14.74 -2.12 6.53
CA THR A 320 -13.91 -1.85 5.35
C THR A 320 -14.10 -0.40 4.93
N GLY A 321 -13.09 0.15 4.27
CA GLY A 321 -13.11 1.52 3.79
C GLY A 321 -12.31 1.65 2.50
N GLN A 322 -12.12 2.89 2.05
CA GLN A 322 -11.23 3.22 0.93
C GLN A 322 -9.99 3.94 1.43
N HIS A 323 -8.85 3.65 0.83
CA HIS A 323 -7.64 4.42 1.09
C HIS A 323 -7.80 5.85 0.56
N PRO A 324 -7.39 6.90 1.30
CA PRO A 324 -7.65 8.29 0.92
C PRO A 324 -6.93 8.72 -0.36
N GLY A 325 -5.77 8.16 -0.67
CA GLY A 325 -4.95 8.51 -1.83
C GLY A 325 -4.55 7.32 -2.70
N GLY A 326 -4.70 6.09 -2.20
CA GLY A 326 -4.19 4.89 -2.86
C GLY A 326 -5.03 4.44 -4.05
N LEU A 327 -4.38 4.33 -5.19
CA LEU A 327 -4.91 3.64 -6.38
C LEU A 327 -4.05 2.44 -6.70
N VAL A 328 -4.69 1.39 -7.19
CA VAL A 328 -4.04 0.19 -7.72
C VAL A 328 -4.25 0.16 -9.22
N VAL A 329 -3.18 -0.06 -9.97
CA VAL A 329 -3.20 -0.10 -11.42
C VAL A 329 -2.95 -1.53 -11.90
N ILE A 330 -3.86 -2.04 -12.70
CA ILE A 330 -3.81 -3.37 -13.29
C ILE A 330 -3.23 -3.29 -14.70
N PRO A 331 -2.28 -4.17 -15.09
CA PRO A 331 -1.80 -4.25 -16.47
C PRO A 331 -2.90 -4.50 -17.48
N GLN A 332 -2.72 -4.03 -18.72
CA GLN A 332 -3.74 -4.10 -19.78
C GLN A 332 -4.11 -5.54 -20.19
N GLU A 333 -3.21 -6.48 -20.01
CA GLU A 333 -3.39 -7.91 -20.30
C GLU A 333 -4.08 -8.72 -19.20
N ASN A 334 -4.35 -8.09 -18.04
CA ASN A 334 -4.93 -8.71 -16.88
C ASN A 334 -6.27 -8.06 -16.48
N GLU A 335 -7.03 -8.80 -15.69
CA GLU A 335 -8.22 -8.30 -15.01
C GLU A 335 -7.98 -8.23 -13.49
N ILE A 336 -8.73 -7.39 -12.78
CA ILE A 336 -8.62 -7.28 -11.31
C ILE A 336 -8.83 -8.62 -10.61
N TRP A 337 -9.64 -9.49 -11.20
CA TRP A 337 -9.96 -10.83 -10.67
C TRP A 337 -8.77 -11.79 -10.64
N ASP A 338 -7.73 -11.52 -11.42
CA ASP A 338 -6.47 -12.27 -11.37
C ASP A 338 -5.70 -12.01 -10.07
N PHE A 339 -6.00 -10.92 -9.37
CA PHE A 339 -5.26 -10.45 -8.19
C PHE A 339 -6.10 -10.39 -6.92
N CYS A 340 -7.32 -9.86 -7.00
CA CYS A 340 -8.19 -9.77 -5.84
C CYS A 340 -9.68 -9.57 -6.21
N PRO A 341 -10.60 -9.91 -5.29
CA PRO A 341 -11.99 -9.48 -5.38
C PRO A 341 -12.12 -7.97 -5.21
N VAL A 342 -13.24 -7.42 -5.64
CA VAL A 342 -13.62 -6.02 -5.40
C VAL A 342 -14.86 -5.93 -4.53
N GLN A 343 -15.06 -4.77 -3.90
CA GLN A 343 -16.20 -4.54 -3.01
C GLN A 343 -16.64 -3.08 -3.00
N HIS A 344 -17.85 -2.83 -2.51
CA HIS A 344 -18.25 -1.49 -2.10
C HIS A 344 -17.74 -1.20 -0.68
N PRO A 345 -17.07 -0.06 -0.41
CA PRO A 345 -16.56 0.27 0.90
C PRO A 345 -17.69 0.35 1.94
N ALA A 346 -17.41 -0.09 3.17
CA ALA A 346 -18.38 -0.19 4.26
C ALA A 346 -19.64 -1.04 3.96
N ASP A 347 -19.53 -1.97 3.00
CA ASP A 347 -20.63 -2.83 2.54
C ASP A 347 -21.87 -2.04 2.05
N ASP A 348 -21.65 -0.81 1.55
CA ASP A 348 -22.71 0.06 1.03
C ASP A 348 -22.85 -0.08 -0.49
N PRO A 349 -23.83 -0.84 -0.98
CA PRO A 349 -24.04 -1.06 -2.42
C PRO A 349 -24.55 0.19 -3.14
N SER A 350 -24.96 1.23 -2.42
CA SER A 350 -25.37 2.52 -3.02
C SER A 350 -24.18 3.42 -3.36
N ALA A 351 -22.98 3.09 -2.86
CA ALA A 351 -21.76 3.83 -3.19
C ALA A 351 -21.34 3.53 -4.64
N ASP A 352 -21.10 4.58 -5.44
CA ASP A 352 -20.55 4.45 -6.80
C ASP A 352 -19.10 3.96 -6.82
N THR A 353 -18.41 4.05 -5.66
CA THR A 353 -17.01 3.67 -5.54
C THR A 353 -16.86 2.17 -5.37
N ILE A 354 -15.99 1.58 -6.17
CA ILE A 354 -15.54 0.20 -6.03
C ILE A 354 -14.08 0.22 -5.55
N THR A 355 -13.78 -0.59 -4.53
CA THR A 355 -12.43 -0.76 -4.01
C THR A 355 -11.94 -2.19 -4.14
N THR A 356 -10.63 -2.39 -4.07
CA THR A 356 -10.09 -3.72 -3.85
C THR A 356 -10.59 -4.27 -2.51
N HIS A 357 -10.86 -5.58 -2.46
CA HIS A 357 -11.23 -6.25 -1.20
C HIS A 357 -10.01 -6.43 -0.30
N PHE A 358 -8.85 -6.76 -0.89
CA PHE A 358 -7.61 -6.84 -0.14
C PHE A 358 -7.16 -5.45 0.29
N GLU A 359 -6.54 -5.41 1.44
CA GLU A 359 -5.98 -4.20 2.03
C GLU A 359 -4.78 -3.73 1.18
N TYR A 360 -4.59 -2.42 1.10
CA TYR A 360 -3.59 -1.76 0.25
C TYR A 360 -2.18 -2.34 0.38
N HIS A 361 -1.70 -2.57 1.62
CA HIS A 361 -0.35 -3.10 1.85
C HIS A 361 -0.18 -4.57 1.44
N SER A 362 -1.28 -5.34 1.40
CA SER A 362 -1.23 -6.76 1.01
C SER A 362 -0.97 -6.98 -0.48
N MET A 363 -1.00 -5.93 -1.29
CA MET A 363 -0.81 -6.01 -2.75
C MET A 363 0.46 -5.30 -3.23
N GLU A 364 1.32 -4.83 -2.32
CA GLU A 364 2.54 -4.07 -2.67
C GLU A 364 3.52 -4.83 -3.54
N GLU A 365 3.59 -6.13 -3.35
CA GLU A 365 4.50 -6.99 -4.11
C GLU A 365 3.95 -7.40 -5.48
N ASN A 366 2.66 -7.19 -5.74
CA ASN A 366 2.00 -7.70 -6.93
C ASN A 366 1.64 -6.63 -7.95
N LEU A 367 1.21 -5.46 -7.53
CA LEU A 367 0.64 -4.44 -8.41
C LEU A 367 1.26 -3.07 -8.17
N LEU A 368 1.29 -2.26 -9.24
CA LEU A 368 1.65 -0.85 -9.11
C LEU A 368 0.60 -0.14 -8.24
N LYS A 369 1.10 0.49 -7.19
CA LYS A 369 0.33 1.39 -6.33
C LYS A 369 0.75 2.83 -6.57
N LEU A 370 -0.23 3.72 -6.62
CA LEU A 370 -0.02 5.15 -6.70
C LEU A 370 -0.67 5.79 -5.48
N ASP A 371 0.13 6.43 -4.63
CA ASP A 371 -0.38 7.14 -3.46
C ASP A 371 -0.46 8.65 -3.75
N MET A 372 -1.68 9.10 -4.01
CA MET A 372 -2.00 10.48 -4.39
C MET A 372 -2.86 11.12 -3.30
N LEU A 373 -2.19 11.68 -2.30
CA LEU A 373 -2.85 12.33 -1.17
C LEU A 373 -3.27 13.76 -1.51
N GLY A 374 -4.37 14.21 -0.91
CA GLY A 374 -4.84 15.58 -0.98
C GLY A 374 -4.48 16.33 0.30
N HIS A 375 -3.93 17.56 0.18
CA HIS A 375 -3.62 18.48 1.29
C HIS A 375 -4.18 19.86 1.04
#